data_d57974c7e253538a7d2f0d36ef23f205
#
_entry.id   d57974c7e253538a7d2f0d36ef23f205
#
_cell.length_a   1.000
_cell.length_b   1.000
_cell.length_c   1.000
_cell.angle_alpha   90.00
_cell.angle_beta   90.00
_cell.angle_gamma   90.00
#
_symmetry.space_group_name_H-M   'P 1'
#
loop_
_entity.id
_entity.type
_entity.pdbx_description
1 polymer ?
#
loop_
_entity_poly.entity_id
_entity_poly.type
_entity_poly.pdbx_seq_one_letter_code
_entity_poly.pdbx_strand_id
1 'polypeptide(L)'
;MADDVEVLIIDDHPVVGDGLVQLLRLEGIAARPLVPDSSDHVLEVTRSSGIRLALLDLDLGWPHETGLDLIAPLRAEGVAAVVYSATRDRPLLARALEAGALGAVTKRQGIDDLIDAVMRARNGEAVNNLRERRDLADELHQFRVRQRERLAPFQTLTAREASVLQDLMEGHPAEAIAKRSFVALSTVRSQIRAILSKLNVTSQLGAVALAQQARWSAEGHAGEPPPAQRTG
;
A
#
# COMPACT_ATOMS: atom_id res chain seq x y z
N MET A 1 19.48 -33.88 11.20
CA MET A 1 18.19 -33.42 11.73
C MET A 1 17.93 -32.11 10.99
N ALA A 2 16.86 -31.98 10.22
CA ALA A 2 16.50 -30.71 9.64
C ALA A 2 16.19 -29.77 10.81
N ASP A 3 16.91 -28.67 10.93
CA ASP A 3 16.56 -27.58 11.86
C ASP A 3 15.14 -27.17 11.52
N ASP A 4 14.23 -27.39 12.45
CA ASP A 4 12.82 -27.05 12.29
C ASP A 4 12.73 -25.51 12.36
N VAL A 5 12.87 -24.86 11.19
CA VAL A 5 12.89 -23.39 11.09
C VAL A 5 11.50 -22.89 11.43
N GLU A 6 11.37 -22.16 12.53
CA GLU A 6 10.10 -21.65 13.03
C GLU A 6 9.72 -20.32 12.42
N VAL A 7 10.72 -19.46 12.08
CA VAL A 7 10.50 -18.09 11.62
C VAL A 7 11.26 -17.80 10.33
N LEU A 8 10.55 -17.31 9.31
CA LEU A 8 11.15 -16.77 8.09
C LEU A 8 11.26 -15.25 8.22
N ILE A 9 12.45 -14.71 7.99
CA ILE A 9 12.71 -13.27 8.01
C ILE A 9 12.78 -12.81 6.55
N ILE A 10 11.80 -12.02 6.12
CA ILE A 10 11.65 -11.52 4.75
C ILE A 10 12.02 -10.04 4.74
N ASP A 11 13.21 -9.73 4.26
CA ASP A 11 13.78 -8.37 4.24
C ASP A 11 14.75 -8.27 3.06
N ASP A 12 14.72 -7.20 2.30
CA ASP A 12 15.62 -6.96 1.16
C ASP A 12 17.04 -6.56 1.59
N HIS A 13 17.26 -6.34 2.90
CA HIS A 13 18.55 -6.02 3.48
C HIS A 13 19.19 -7.25 4.17
N PRO A 14 20.17 -7.93 3.54
CA PRO A 14 20.75 -9.17 4.08
C PRO A 14 21.30 -9.02 5.51
N VAL A 15 21.96 -7.89 5.80
CA VAL A 15 22.54 -7.62 7.13
C VAL A 15 21.49 -7.55 8.22
N VAL A 16 20.29 -7.03 7.92
CA VAL A 16 19.16 -6.98 8.85
C VAL A 16 18.66 -8.40 9.11
N GLY A 17 18.43 -9.17 8.04
CA GLY A 17 17.98 -10.55 8.14
C GLY A 17 18.93 -11.41 8.97
N ASP A 18 20.24 -11.37 8.67
CA ASP A 18 21.26 -12.13 9.40
C ASP A 18 21.36 -11.71 10.88
N GLY A 19 21.28 -10.41 11.17
CA GLY A 19 21.26 -9.89 12.52
C GLY A 19 20.06 -10.40 13.33
N LEU A 20 18.87 -10.39 12.75
CA LEU A 20 17.66 -10.90 13.38
C LEU A 20 17.72 -12.41 13.62
N VAL A 21 18.29 -13.18 12.70
CA VAL A 21 18.53 -14.62 12.91
C VAL A 21 19.38 -14.87 14.14
N GLN A 22 20.49 -14.14 14.29
CA GLN A 22 21.35 -14.31 15.46
C GLN A 22 20.63 -13.95 16.77
N LEU A 23 19.85 -12.87 16.76
CA LEU A 23 19.07 -12.44 17.93
C LEU A 23 18.01 -13.48 18.32
N LEU A 24 17.23 -13.97 17.37
CA LEU A 24 16.21 -14.98 17.64
C LEU A 24 16.82 -16.30 18.12
N ARG A 25 18.00 -16.68 17.60
CA ARG A 25 18.72 -17.88 18.06
C ARG A 25 19.17 -17.77 19.52
N LEU A 26 19.55 -16.59 20.00
CA LEU A 26 19.90 -16.39 21.42
C LEU A 26 18.69 -16.66 22.34
N GLU A 27 17.47 -16.45 21.84
CA GLU A 27 16.21 -16.76 22.51
C GLU A 27 15.71 -18.19 22.23
N GLY A 28 16.51 -19.03 21.59
CA GLY A 28 16.16 -20.40 21.27
C GLY A 28 15.14 -20.56 20.12
N ILE A 29 14.97 -19.51 19.30
CA ILE A 29 14.06 -19.49 18.17
C ILE A 29 14.84 -19.77 16.87
N ALA A 30 14.51 -20.85 16.18
CA ALA A 30 15.11 -21.18 14.89
C ALA A 30 14.54 -20.25 13.80
N ALA A 31 15.41 -19.46 13.18
CA ALA A 31 15.03 -18.51 12.16
C ALA A 31 15.93 -18.61 10.93
N ARG A 32 15.38 -18.24 9.77
CA ARG A 32 16.10 -18.21 8.49
C ARG A 32 15.82 -16.88 7.77
N PRO A 33 16.87 -16.22 7.21
CA PRO A 33 16.68 -15.03 6.40
C PRO A 33 16.24 -15.43 4.98
N LEU A 34 15.48 -14.57 4.34
CA LEU A 34 15.13 -14.61 2.93
C LEU A 34 15.23 -13.21 2.35
N VAL A 35 16.13 -13.04 1.39
CA VAL A 35 16.15 -11.85 0.52
C VAL A 35 15.26 -12.18 -0.69
N PRO A 36 14.06 -11.60 -0.77
CA PRO A 36 13.11 -11.99 -1.79
C PRO A 36 13.37 -11.23 -3.09
N ASP A 37 13.25 -11.90 -4.22
CA ASP A 37 13.27 -11.29 -5.55
C ASP A 37 11.86 -11.03 -6.12
N SER A 38 10.86 -11.74 -5.60
CA SER A 38 9.46 -11.66 -6.04
C SER A 38 8.52 -12.26 -4.98
N SER A 39 7.23 -11.95 -5.10
CA SER A 39 6.17 -12.57 -4.29
C SER A 39 6.12 -14.08 -4.49
N ASP A 40 6.26 -14.57 -5.72
CA ASP A 40 6.26 -15.99 -6.05
C ASP A 40 7.40 -16.73 -5.36
N HIS A 41 8.60 -16.16 -5.34
CA HIS A 41 9.75 -16.73 -4.62
C HIS A 41 9.45 -16.92 -3.12
N VAL A 42 8.87 -15.91 -2.47
CA VAL A 42 8.49 -16.02 -1.05
C VAL A 42 7.51 -17.18 -0.83
N LEU A 43 6.47 -17.28 -1.66
CA LEU A 43 5.44 -18.32 -1.55
C LEU A 43 6.00 -19.72 -1.83
N GLU A 44 6.91 -19.86 -2.78
CA GLU A 44 7.59 -21.13 -3.06
C GLU A 44 8.42 -21.60 -1.85
N VAL A 45 9.19 -20.68 -1.26
CA VAL A 45 9.99 -20.97 -0.06
C VAL A 45 9.11 -21.35 1.11
N THR A 46 7.98 -20.67 1.33
CA THR A 46 7.07 -21.00 2.45
C THR A 46 6.41 -22.36 2.28
N ARG A 47 5.96 -22.71 1.06
CA ARG A 47 5.35 -24.03 0.75
C ARG A 47 6.31 -25.18 0.96
N SER A 48 7.58 -24.98 0.59
CA SER A 48 8.59 -26.05 0.64
C SER A 48 9.18 -26.29 2.04
N SER A 49 9.05 -25.31 2.95
CA SER A 49 9.80 -25.32 4.23
C SER A 49 8.96 -25.61 5.47
N GLY A 50 7.63 -25.68 5.36
CA GLY A 50 6.74 -25.90 6.51
C GLY A 50 6.72 -24.77 7.54
N ILE A 51 7.27 -23.60 7.20
CA ILE A 51 7.30 -22.39 8.04
C ILE A 51 5.88 -21.92 8.32
N ARG A 52 5.63 -21.48 9.56
CA ARG A 52 4.31 -20.99 10.00
C ARG A 52 4.29 -19.53 10.44
N LEU A 53 5.46 -18.92 10.60
CA LEU A 53 5.58 -17.52 11.00
C LEU A 53 6.60 -16.79 10.13
N ALA A 54 6.25 -15.62 9.64
CA ALA A 54 7.12 -14.71 8.91
C ALA A 54 7.26 -13.37 9.64
N LEU A 55 8.49 -12.90 9.81
CA LEU A 55 8.79 -11.48 10.03
C LEU A 55 8.95 -10.83 8.68
N LEU A 56 8.13 -9.81 8.39
CA LEU A 56 7.98 -9.25 7.05
C LEU A 56 8.28 -7.75 7.05
N ASP A 57 9.27 -7.33 6.27
CA ASP A 57 9.37 -5.91 5.93
C ASP A 57 8.31 -5.54 4.88
N LEU A 58 7.80 -4.32 4.98
CA LEU A 58 6.87 -3.76 4.01
C LEU A 58 7.57 -3.14 2.79
N ASP A 59 8.84 -2.74 2.95
CA ASP A 59 9.66 -2.21 1.88
C ASP A 59 10.65 -3.28 1.42
N LEU A 60 10.36 -3.90 0.29
CA LEU A 60 11.16 -4.98 -0.29
C LEU A 60 11.91 -4.53 -1.56
N GLY A 61 11.93 -3.22 -1.85
CA GLY A 61 12.58 -2.66 -3.01
C GLY A 61 11.96 -3.03 -4.36
N TRP A 62 10.78 -3.64 -4.37
CA TRP A 62 10.12 -4.06 -5.60
C TRP A 62 9.40 -2.91 -6.31
N PRO A 63 9.41 -2.86 -7.66
CA PRO A 63 8.87 -1.70 -8.38
C PRO A 63 7.34 -1.59 -8.36
N HIS A 64 6.61 -2.70 -8.19
CA HIS A 64 5.15 -2.75 -8.35
C HIS A 64 4.41 -3.38 -7.17
N GLU A 65 5.11 -4.08 -6.27
CA GLU A 65 4.57 -4.77 -5.11
C GLU A 65 5.30 -4.34 -3.84
N THR A 66 4.67 -4.56 -2.71
CA THR A 66 5.25 -4.29 -1.39
C THR A 66 5.03 -5.49 -0.48
N GLY A 67 5.71 -5.53 0.66
CA GLY A 67 5.44 -6.57 1.66
C GLY A 67 3.98 -6.64 2.12
N LEU A 68 3.21 -5.53 1.98
CA LEU A 68 1.78 -5.54 2.28
C LEU A 68 1.02 -6.54 1.40
N ASP A 69 1.40 -6.67 0.14
CA ASP A 69 0.73 -7.53 -0.84
C ASP A 69 0.98 -9.02 -0.58
N LEU A 70 2.03 -9.35 0.20
CA LEU A 70 2.36 -10.71 0.64
C LEU A 70 1.50 -11.23 1.80
N ILE A 71 0.91 -10.36 2.63
CA ILE A 71 0.27 -10.76 3.89
C ILE A 71 -0.90 -11.71 3.65
N ALA A 72 -1.81 -11.37 2.72
CA ALA A 72 -2.95 -12.22 2.41
C ALA A 72 -2.54 -13.56 1.72
N PRO A 73 -1.62 -13.59 0.74
CA PRO A 73 -1.06 -14.84 0.21
C PRO A 73 -0.38 -15.73 1.26
N LEU A 74 0.48 -15.17 2.12
CA LEU A 74 1.11 -15.93 3.21
C LEU A 74 0.07 -16.57 4.13
N ARG A 75 -0.95 -15.81 4.52
CA ARG A 75 -2.06 -16.32 5.32
C ARG A 75 -2.81 -17.45 4.63
N ALA A 76 -3.02 -17.36 3.31
CA ALA A 76 -3.66 -18.43 2.55
C ALA A 76 -2.85 -19.74 2.56
N GLU A 77 -1.52 -19.64 2.64
CA GLU A 77 -0.60 -20.78 2.81
C GLU A 77 -0.46 -21.23 4.29
N GLY A 78 -1.22 -20.64 5.21
CA GLY A 78 -1.16 -20.95 6.65
C GLY A 78 0.03 -20.36 7.38
N VAL A 79 0.69 -19.37 6.79
CA VAL A 79 1.82 -18.64 7.38
C VAL A 79 1.31 -17.35 8.00
N ALA A 80 1.48 -17.20 9.31
CA ALA A 80 1.19 -15.96 10.01
C ALA A 80 2.27 -14.91 9.73
N ALA A 81 1.89 -13.66 9.49
CA ALA A 81 2.84 -12.58 9.28
C ALA A 81 2.85 -11.60 10.46
N VAL A 82 4.04 -11.25 10.93
CA VAL A 82 4.30 -10.09 11.79
C VAL A 82 5.09 -9.08 10.99
N VAL A 83 4.57 -7.88 10.85
CA VAL A 83 5.27 -6.80 10.16
C VAL A 83 6.39 -6.27 11.05
N TYR A 84 7.59 -6.15 10.49
CA TYR A 84 8.74 -5.52 11.12
C TYR A 84 9.37 -4.51 10.17
N SER A 85 8.94 -3.25 10.24
CA SER A 85 9.28 -2.24 9.24
C SER A 85 9.77 -0.92 9.83
N ALA A 86 10.62 -0.22 9.07
CA ALA A 86 11.10 1.12 9.42
C ALA A 86 10.05 2.21 9.21
N THR A 87 8.92 1.89 8.57
CA THR A 87 7.89 2.86 8.21
C THR A 87 7.28 3.58 9.42
N ARG A 88 6.97 4.87 9.23
CA ARG A 88 6.17 5.67 10.16
C ARG A 88 4.72 5.86 9.69
N ASP A 89 4.40 5.31 8.53
CA ASP A 89 3.06 5.41 7.96
C ASP A 89 2.09 4.49 8.73
N ARG A 90 1.45 5.06 9.76
CA ARG A 90 0.50 4.33 10.60
C ARG A 90 -0.70 3.79 9.80
N PRO A 91 -1.30 4.54 8.85
CA PRO A 91 -2.25 3.97 7.89
C PRO A 91 -1.74 2.73 7.15
N LEU A 92 -0.46 2.68 6.75
CA LEU A 92 0.12 1.49 6.11
C LEU A 92 0.19 0.30 7.09
N LEU A 93 0.62 0.53 8.33
CA LEU A 93 0.61 -0.51 9.37
C LEU A 93 -0.82 -1.01 9.66
N ALA A 94 -1.81 -0.11 9.70
CA ALA A 94 -3.20 -0.49 9.88
C ALA A 94 -3.72 -1.34 8.71
N ARG A 95 -3.35 -1.02 7.47
CA ARG A 95 -3.66 -1.85 6.29
C ARG A 95 -3.04 -3.25 6.40
N ALA A 96 -1.84 -3.37 6.94
CA ALA A 96 -1.23 -4.67 7.17
C ALA A 96 -2.03 -5.52 8.16
N LEU A 97 -2.55 -4.92 9.24
CA LEU A 97 -3.45 -5.61 10.19
C LEU A 97 -4.78 -6.01 9.54
N GLU A 98 -5.37 -5.16 8.69
CA GLU A 98 -6.58 -5.51 7.92
C GLU A 98 -6.33 -6.65 6.92
N ALA A 99 -5.14 -6.69 6.28
CA ALA A 99 -4.74 -7.77 5.38
C ALA A 99 -4.56 -9.11 6.11
N GLY A 100 -4.49 -9.09 7.44
CA GLY A 100 -4.44 -10.27 8.29
C GLY A 100 -3.11 -10.51 9.01
N ALA A 101 -2.21 -9.52 9.07
CA ALA A 101 -1.04 -9.61 9.92
C ALA A 101 -1.44 -9.78 11.39
N LEU A 102 -0.73 -10.63 12.12
CA LEU A 102 -0.91 -10.79 13.58
C LEU A 102 -0.58 -9.52 14.34
N GLY A 103 0.33 -8.73 13.79
CA GLY A 103 0.68 -7.44 14.33
C GLY A 103 1.79 -6.74 13.56
N ALA A 104 2.15 -5.56 14.07
CA ALA A 104 3.20 -4.74 13.50
C ALA A 104 4.11 -4.18 14.59
N VAL A 105 5.41 -4.35 14.41
CA VAL A 105 6.49 -3.79 15.23
C VAL A 105 7.32 -2.89 14.33
N THR A 106 7.65 -1.70 14.80
CA THR A 106 8.53 -0.81 14.04
C THR A 106 9.99 -1.11 14.35
N LYS A 107 10.89 -1.03 13.36
CA LYS A 107 12.35 -1.21 13.55
C LYS A 107 12.98 -0.19 14.53
N ARG A 108 12.18 0.73 15.07
CA ARG A 108 12.58 1.74 16.07
C ARG A 108 12.25 1.34 17.51
N GLN A 109 11.33 0.40 17.68
CA GLN A 109 11.06 -0.23 18.97
C GLN A 109 12.28 -1.08 19.37
N GLY A 110 12.41 -1.35 20.66
CA GLY A 110 13.52 -2.14 21.16
C GLY A 110 13.51 -3.57 20.64
N ILE A 111 14.66 -4.23 20.78
CA ILE A 111 14.80 -5.63 20.42
C ILE A 111 13.89 -6.52 21.28
N ASP A 112 13.67 -6.15 22.51
CA ASP A 112 12.80 -6.86 23.46
C ASP A 112 11.34 -6.84 22.99
N ASP A 113 10.88 -5.72 22.42
CA ASP A 113 9.54 -5.62 21.81
C ASP A 113 9.38 -6.57 20.63
N LEU A 114 10.43 -6.74 19.80
CA LEU A 114 10.43 -7.67 18.69
C LEU A 114 10.38 -9.13 19.17
N ILE A 115 11.19 -9.48 20.15
CA ILE A 115 11.23 -10.83 20.73
C ILE A 115 9.85 -11.17 21.32
N ASP A 116 9.27 -10.27 22.12
CA ASP A 116 7.92 -10.45 22.68
C ASP A 116 6.88 -10.64 21.57
N ALA A 117 6.96 -9.85 20.49
CA ALA A 117 6.08 -9.96 19.35
C ALA A 117 6.18 -11.33 18.65
N VAL A 118 7.39 -11.85 18.46
CA VAL A 118 7.62 -13.17 17.87
C VAL A 118 7.11 -14.28 18.79
N MET A 119 7.38 -14.19 20.09
CA MET A 119 6.92 -15.18 21.07
C MET A 119 5.38 -15.24 21.13
N ARG A 120 4.71 -14.09 21.13
CA ARG A 120 3.23 -14.03 21.09
C ARG A 120 2.69 -14.58 19.78
N ALA A 121 3.29 -14.19 18.64
CA ALA A 121 2.88 -14.68 17.33
C ALA A 121 3.01 -16.20 17.19
N ARG A 122 4.07 -16.83 17.74
CA ARG A 122 4.23 -18.29 17.78
C ARG A 122 3.09 -18.98 18.53
N ASN A 123 2.55 -18.34 19.55
CA ASN A 123 1.39 -18.84 20.30
C ASN A 123 0.05 -18.54 19.61
N GLY A 124 0.05 -17.91 18.43
CA GLY A 124 -1.16 -17.48 17.73
C GLY A 124 -1.84 -16.25 18.36
N GLU A 125 -1.13 -15.54 19.25
CA GLU A 125 -1.63 -14.36 19.93
C GLU A 125 -1.42 -13.10 19.08
N ALA A 126 -2.33 -12.13 19.23
CA ALA A 126 -2.17 -10.82 18.62
C ALA A 126 -0.96 -10.09 19.21
N VAL A 127 -0.08 -9.57 18.36
CA VAL A 127 1.13 -8.84 18.77
C VAL A 127 0.78 -7.48 19.38
N ASN A 128 -0.03 -6.70 18.66
CA ASN A 128 -0.48 -5.39 19.17
C ASN A 128 -1.67 -5.57 20.14
N ASN A 129 -1.68 -4.83 21.21
CA ASN A 129 -2.79 -4.82 22.15
C ASN A 129 -4.07 -4.20 21.55
N LEU A 130 -5.22 -4.42 22.18
CA LEU A 130 -6.52 -3.94 21.67
C LEU A 130 -6.58 -2.43 21.47
N ARG A 131 -5.91 -1.65 22.32
CA ARG A 131 -5.87 -0.19 22.22
C ARG A 131 -5.10 0.23 20.97
N GLU A 132 -3.89 -0.27 20.80
CA GLU A 132 -3.07 0.01 19.61
C GLU A 132 -3.77 -0.38 18.30
N ARG A 133 -4.45 -1.52 18.27
CA ARG A 133 -5.22 -1.96 17.10
C ARG A 133 -6.39 -1.02 16.80
N ARG A 134 -7.08 -0.51 17.82
CA ARG A 134 -8.15 0.48 17.65
C ARG A 134 -7.59 1.81 17.15
N ASP A 135 -6.53 2.31 17.77
CA ASP A 135 -5.88 3.56 17.37
C ASP A 135 -5.44 3.52 15.90
N LEU A 136 -4.84 2.39 15.46
CA LEU A 136 -4.46 2.17 14.06
C LEU A 136 -5.68 2.12 13.12
N ALA A 137 -6.76 1.44 13.52
CA ALA A 137 -7.99 1.37 12.73
C ALA A 137 -8.66 2.74 12.57
N ASP A 138 -8.71 3.54 13.64
CA ASP A 138 -9.27 4.89 13.62
C ASP A 138 -8.44 5.83 12.72
N GLU A 139 -7.10 5.75 12.78
CA GLU A 139 -6.23 6.53 11.90
C GLU A 139 -6.39 6.14 10.42
N LEU A 140 -6.55 4.86 10.13
CA LEU A 140 -6.82 4.39 8.77
C LEU A 140 -8.17 4.87 8.27
N HIS A 141 -9.20 4.83 9.13
CA HIS A 141 -10.52 5.36 8.79
C HIS A 141 -10.43 6.85 8.43
N GLN A 142 -9.80 7.66 9.27
CA GLN A 142 -9.60 9.08 9.03
C GLN A 142 -8.77 9.34 7.76
N PHE A 143 -7.74 8.52 7.51
CA PHE A 143 -6.97 8.61 6.28
C PHE A 143 -7.84 8.36 5.05
N ARG A 144 -8.69 7.31 5.06
CA ARG A 144 -9.62 7.00 3.98
C ARG A 144 -10.65 8.10 3.74
N VAL A 145 -11.19 8.69 4.83
CA VAL A 145 -12.12 9.82 4.72
C VAL A 145 -11.42 10.99 4.03
N ARG A 146 -10.24 11.41 4.51
CA ARG A 146 -9.47 12.50 3.89
C ARG A 146 -9.12 12.22 2.42
N GLN A 147 -8.79 10.97 2.08
CA GLN A 147 -8.51 10.59 0.68
C GLN A 147 -9.76 10.70 -0.20
N ARG A 148 -10.92 10.24 0.28
CA ARG A 148 -12.20 10.39 -0.43
C ARG A 148 -12.56 11.86 -0.64
N GLU A 149 -12.42 12.70 0.38
CA GLU A 149 -12.66 14.13 0.29
C GLU A 149 -11.75 14.81 -0.74
N ARG A 150 -10.46 14.46 -0.78
CA ARG A 150 -9.51 14.97 -1.77
C ARG A 150 -9.85 14.55 -3.20
N LEU A 151 -10.35 13.34 -3.38
CA LEU A 151 -10.71 12.79 -4.70
C LEU A 151 -12.12 13.16 -5.14
N ALA A 152 -13.01 13.55 -4.23
CA ALA A 152 -14.40 13.86 -4.52
C ALA A 152 -14.60 14.91 -5.65
N PRO A 153 -13.83 16.02 -5.74
CA PRO A 153 -13.98 16.97 -6.83
C PRO A 153 -13.75 16.33 -8.21
N PHE A 154 -12.83 15.40 -8.31
CA PHE A 154 -12.48 14.75 -9.58
C PHE A 154 -13.57 13.79 -10.06
N GLN A 155 -14.37 13.22 -9.17
CA GLN A 155 -15.48 12.34 -9.53
C GLN A 155 -16.57 13.03 -10.38
N THR A 156 -16.58 14.36 -10.39
CA THR A 156 -17.49 15.16 -11.23
C THR A 156 -17.02 15.31 -12.69
N LEU A 157 -15.78 14.92 -12.97
CA LEU A 157 -15.22 14.99 -14.31
C LEU A 157 -15.82 13.88 -15.19
N THR A 158 -16.13 14.21 -16.43
CA THR A 158 -16.44 13.19 -17.45
C THR A 158 -15.13 12.47 -17.85
N ALA A 159 -15.24 11.29 -18.44
CA ALA A 159 -14.09 10.54 -18.95
C ALA A 159 -13.19 11.37 -19.89
N ARG A 160 -13.81 12.25 -20.70
CA ARG A 160 -13.08 13.14 -21.61
C ARG A 160 -12.37 14.27 -20.88
N GLU A 161 -12.98 14.86 -19.87
CA GLU A 161 -12.35 15.87 -19.02
C GLU A 161 -11.23 15.26 -18.20
N ALA A 162 -11.40 14.04 -17.67
CA ALA A 162 -10.36 13.30 -16.98
C ALA A 162 -9.13 13.06 -17.88
N SER A 163 -9.33 12.61 -19.13
CA SER A 163 -8.25 12.46 -20.11
C SER A 163 -7.54 13.79 -20.39
N VAL A 164 -8.26 14.89 -20.55
CA VAL A 164 -7.65 16.22 -20.77
C VAL A 164 -6.85 16.67 -19.56
N LEU A 165 -7.33 16.45 -18.34
CA LEU A 165 -6.61 16.77 -17.12
C LEU A 165 -5.32 15.95 -16.99
N GLN A 166 -5.36 14.65 -17.33
CA GLN A 166 -4.18 13.80 -17.38
C GLN A 166 -3.14 14.33 -18.36
N ASP A 167 -3.55 14.67 -19.58
CA ASP A 167 -2.65 15.29 -20.58
C ASP A 167 -2.01 16.59 -20.06
N LEU A 168 -2.77 17.43 -19.33
CA LEU A 168 -2.25 18.66 -18.73
C LEU A 168 -1.22 18.36 -17.63
N MET A 169 -1.44 17.33 -16.81
CA MET A 169 -0.49 16.87 -15.78
C MET A 169 0.82 16.36 -16.38
N GLU A 170 0.76 15.78 -17.58
CA GLU A 170 1.93 15.36 -18.38
C GLU A 170 2.63 16.54 -19.09
N GLY A 171 2.11 17.75 -18.93
CA GLY A 171 2.70 18.97 -19.51
C GLY A 171 2.32 19.24 -20.97
N HIS A 172 1.32 18.56 -21.51
CA HIS A 172 0.87 18.79 -22.88
C HIS A 172 0.02 20.07 -22.98
N PRO A 173 0.36 21.01 -23.87
CA PRO A 173 -0.46 22.20 -24.10
C PRO A 173 -1.73 21.87 -24.87
N ALA A 174 -2.76 22.73 -24.78
CA ALA A 174 -4.07 22.53 -25.39
C ALA A 174 -4.00 22.20 -26.91
N GLU A 175 -3.06 22.81 -27.62
CA GLU A 175 -2.83 22.56 -29.04
C GLU A 175 -2.34 21.12 -29.32
N ALA A 176 -1.46 20.60 -28.47
CA ALA A 176 -0.96 19.23 -28.57
C ALA A 176 -2.09 18.21 -28.24
N ILE A 177 -2.88 18.50 -27.19
CA ILE A 177 -4.03 17.69 -26.82
C ILE A 177 -5.05 17.63 -27.95
N ALA A 178 -5.35 18.76 -28.58
CA ALA A 178 -6.28 18.86 -29.71
C ALA A 178 -5.82 17.98 -30.88
N LYS A 179 -4.54 18.03 -31.25
CA LYS A 179 -3.94 17.19 -32.31
C LYS A 179 -4.00 15.71 -31.98
N ARG A 180 -3.57 15.30 -30.77
CA ARG A 180 -3.56 13.89 -30.32
C ARG A 180 -4.97 13.29 -30.28
N SER A 181 -5.95 14.09 -29.90
CA SER A 181 -7.34 13.67 -29.75
C SER A 181 -8.18 13.84 -31.02
N PHE A 182 -7.62 14.37 -32.11
CA PHE A 182 -8.32 14.64 -33.37
C PHE A 182 -9.57 15.51 -33.18
N VAL A 183 -9.50 16.54 -32.31
CA VAL A 183 -10.60 17.47 -32.06
C VAL A 183 -10.15 18.91 -32.28
N ALA A 184 -11.10 19.84 -32.41
CA ALA A 184 -10.79 21.26 -32.54
C ALA A 184 -10.17 21.82 -31.24
N LEU A 185 -9.25 22.77 -31.35
CA LEU A 185 -8.64 23.45 -30.21
C LEU A 185 -9.71 24.14 -29.32
N SER A 186 -10.75 24.70 -29.93
CA SER A 186 -11.90 25.29 -29.20
C SER A 186 -12.59 24.28 -28.29
N THR A 187 -12.69 23.02 -28.70
CA THR A 187 -13.26 21.93 -27.91
C THR A 187 -12.41 21.65 -26.66
N VAL A 188 -11.08 21.51 -26.84
CA VAL A 188 -10.16 21.29 -25.71
C VAL A 188 -10.20 22.48 -24.74
N ARG A 189 -10.19 23.72 -25.23
CA ARG A 189 -10.33 24.92 -24.40
C ARG A 189 -11.65 24.98 -23.63
N SER A 190 -12.74 24.48 -24.23
CA SER A 190 -14.04 24.36 -23.55
C SER A 190 -13.99 23.32 -22.45
N GLN A 191 -13.38 22.16 -22.70
CA GLN A 191 -13.18 21.10 -21.69
C GLN A 191 -12.31 21.61 -20.53
N ILE A 192 -11.21 22.32 -20.81
CA ILE A 192 -10.38 22.92 -19.76
C ILE A 192 -11.19 23.86 -18.89
N ARG A 193 -12.02 24.74 -19.48
CA ARG A 193 -12.89 25.64 -18.70
C ARG A 193 -13.87 24.86 -17.81
N ALA A 194 -14.46 23.79 -18.33
CA ALA A 194 -15.33 22.94 -17.54
C ALA A 194 -14.60 22.26 -16.38
N ILE A 195 -13.38 21.76 -16.60
CA ILE A 195 -12.50 21.20 -15.54
C ILE A 195 -12.26 22.25 -14.46
N LEU A 196 -11.82 23.46 -14.84
CA LEU A 196 -11.54 24.53 -13.87
C LEU A 196 -12.77 24.86 -13.02
N SER A 197 -13.95 24.95 -13.64
CA SER A 197 -15.21 25.18 -12.94
C SER A 197 -15.55 24.04 -11.97
N LYS A 198 -15.45 22.78 -12.39
CA LYS A 198 -15.76 21.62 -11.58
C LYS A 198 -14.80 21.42 -10.41
N LEU A 199 -13.51 21.71 -10.62
CA LEU A 199 -12.50 21.64 -9.57
C LEU A 199 -12.43 22.90 -8.70
N ASN A 200 -13.25 23.92 -9.02
CA ASN A 200 -13.28 25.22 -8.34
C ASN A 200 -11.89 25.90 -8.28
N VAL A 201 -11.18 25.91 -9.40
CA VAL A 201 -9.86 26.53 -9.55
C VAL A 201 -9.88 27.55 -10.71
N THR A 202 -8.98 28.53 -10.68
CA THR A 202 -8.97 29.65 -11.65
C THR A 202 -7.94 29.47 -12.77
N SER A 203 -7.06 28.47 -12.68
CA SER A 203 -6.00 28.28 -13.66
C SER A 203 -5.70 26.81 -13.93
N GLN A 204 -5.17 26.50 -15.11
CA GLN A 204 -4.69 25.14 -15.46
C GLN A 204 -3.63 24.66 -14.49
N LEU A 205 -2.69 25.51 -14.09
CA LEU A 205 -1.67 25.18 -13.09
C LEU A 205 -2.31 24.82 -11.75
N GLY A 206 -3.36 25.53 -11.33
CA GLY A 206 -4.12 25.21 -10.13
C GLY A 206 -4.80 23.85 -10.21
N ALA A 207 -5.38 23.49 -11.37
CA ALA A 207 -5.99 22.17 -11.58
C ALA A 207 -4.94 21.04 -11.52
N VAL A 208 -3.80 21.24 -12.17
CA VAL A 208 -2.68 20.27 -12.16
C VAL A 208 -2.12 20.12 -10.73
N ALA A 209 -1.88 21.23 -10.03
CA ALA A 209 -1.38 21.18 -8.64
C ALA A 209 -2.37 20.44 -7.71
N LEU A 210 -3.67 20.70 -7.84
CA LEU A 210 -4.71 20.01 -7.07
C LEU A 210 -4.71 18.49 -7.34
N ALA A 211 -4.60 18.10 -8.62
CA ALA A 211 -4.55 16.70 -9.03
C ALA A 211 -3.29 15.98 -8.50
N GLN A 212 -2.13 16.64 -8.58
CA GLN A 212 -0.88 16.10 -8.02
C GLN A 212 -0.94 15.96 -6.50
N GLN A 213 -1.47 16.93 -5.77
CA GLN A 213 -1.65 16.86 -4.32
C GLN A 213 -2.61 15.74 -3.90
N ALA A 214 -3.66 15.50 -4.70
CA ALA A 214 -4.59 14.42 -4.48
C ALA A 214 -4.05 13.04 -4.90
N ARG A 215 -2.91 12.97 -5.60
CA ARG A 215 -2.40 11.78 -6.30
C ARG A 215 -3.46 11.18 -7.23
N TRP A 216 -4.19 12.05 -7.91
CA TRP A 216 -5.23 11.65 -8.84
C TRP A 216 -4.63 11.16 -10.17
N SER A 217 -5.28 10.18 -10.80
CA SER A 217 -5.00 9.74 -12.17
C SER A 217 -6.30 9.41 -12.89
N ALA A 218 -6.29 9.55 -14.22
CA ALA A 218 -7.46 9.23 -15.05
C ALA A 218 -7.79 7.72 -15.05
N GLU A 219 -6.80 6.85 -14.88
CA GLU A 219 -6.99 5.40 -14.81
C GLU A 219 -7.83 4.98 -13.61
N GLY A 220 -7.60 5.59 -12.46
CA GLY A 220 -8.41 5.37 -11.24
C GLY A 220 -9.83 5.95 -11.35
N HIS A 221 -10.08 6.82 -12.33
CA HIS A 221 -11.40 7.44 -12.56
C HIS A 221 -12.35 6.57 -13.41
N ALA A 222 -11.83 5.64 -14.20
CA ALA A 222 -12.63 4.77 -15.10
C ALA A 222 -13.39 3.65 -14.36
N GLY A 223 -13.35 3.58 -13.04
CA GLY A 223 -13.69 2.39 -12.24
C GLY A 223 -15.07 2.35 -11.59
N GLU A 224 -16.04 3.29 -11.85
CA GLU A 224 -17.40 3.09 -11.39
C GLU A 224 -18.41 3.77 -12.31
N PRO A 225 -19.32 3.03 -12.98
CA PRO A 225 -20.41 3.66 -13.75
C PRO A 225 -21.32 4.41 -12.76
N PRO A 226 -21.87 5.57 -13.14
CA PRO A 226 -22.79 6.33 -12.29
C PRO A 226 -24.00 5.46 -11.93
N PRO A 227 -24.52 5.56 -10.68
CA PRO A 227 -25.71 4.82 -10.29
C PRO A 227 -26.86 5.16 -11.25
N ALA A 228 -27.45 4.12 -11.83
CA ALA A 228 -28.58 4.25 -12.75
C ALA A 228 -29.69 5.10 -12.07
N GLN A 229 -30.02 6.24 -12.66
CA GLN A 229 -31.17 7.03 -12.25
C GLN A 229 -32.41 6.14 -12.42
N ARG A 230 -32.99 5.74 -11.31
CA ARG A 230 -34.33 5.12 -11.32
C ARG A 230 -35.33 6.21 -11.73
N THR A 231 -35.72 6.19 -12.99
CA THR A 231 -36.94 6.85 -13.44
C THR A 231 -38.12 6.10 -12.84
N GLY A 232 -38.82 6.77 -11.89
CA GLY A 232 -40.15 6.41 -11.41
C GLY A 232 -41.20 7.03 -12.29
#